data_545a8f18f19d18efe188efb4a38e9697
#
_entry.id   545a8f18f19d18efe188efb4a38e9697
#
_cell.length_a   1.000
_cell.length_b   1.000
_cell.length_c   1.000
_cell.angle_alpha   90.00
_cell.angle_beta   90.00
_cell.angle_gamma   90.00
#
_symmetry.space_group_name_H-M   'P 1'
#
loop_
_entity.id
_entity.type
_entity.pdbx_description
1 polymer ?
#
loop_
_entity_poly.entity_id
_entity_poly.type
_entity_poly.pdbx_seq_one_letter_code
_entity_poly.pdbx_strand_id
1 'polypeptide(L)'
;EKQLQAKKNQEREIKHTEQLIEKFRAKANKASMAQSLIKKLDKVERIEVDQEDHAVMKVRFPLSVTPGKVVIEAHDVSKSYGDNLVIEGVDLLIDRGSKIAFVGQNGQGKSTLAKIIVGEIEHQGLLKLGHNVQIGYFAQNQSEYLDGEKTVLETMEQAASDANRFKVRDMLGAFLFGGDEVDKKVKVLSGGERNRLALCKMLLTPFNVLIMDEPTNHLDMASKRVLKQALEQFEGTLILVSHDRDFLQDLAHTVYSFRDSEVKAYLGDINYFLEQHQMESMREVEMKTSSEKTVNSGKKGGKQSHQDLKQKKKIQNKLSKVESEISKLEHQLINDDAEIGENFEKVQQDEKFFALYQQKKDRLAELMLSWEELHEQLEIIS
;
A
#
# COMPACT_ATOMS: atom_id res chain seq x y z
N GLU A 1 8.82 -1.86 14.92
CA GLU A 1 8.96 -3.30 15.22
C GLU A 1 10.31 -3.66 15.82
N LYS A 2 11.45 -3.29 15.22
CA LYS A 2 12.79 -3.58 15.78
C LYS A 2 12.98 -3.02 17.19
N GLN A 3 12.49 -1.81 17.49
CA GLN A 3 12.57 -1.22 18.83
C GLN A 3 11.64 -1.92 19.84
N LEU A 4 10.46 -2.36 19.40
CA LEU A 4 9.52 -3.12 20.23
C LEU A 4 10.07 -4.51 20.57
N GLN A 5 10.75 -5.15 19.62
CA GLN A 5 11.42 -6.42 19.83
C GLN A 5 12.62 -6.26 20.78
N ALA A 6 13.41 -5.20 20.60
CA ALA A 6 14.51 -4.86 21.51
C ALA A 6 14.03 -4.59 22.92
N LYS A 7 12.91 -3.86 23.11
CA LYS A 7 12.27 -3.66 24.43
C LYS A 7 11.84 -4.98 25.05
N LYS A 8 11.13 -5.84 24.30
CA LYS A 8 10.70 -7.17 24.81
C LYS A 8 11.89 -8.04 25.24
N ASN A 9 12.97 -8.00 24.49
CA ASN A 9 14.19 -8.74 24.82
C ASN A 9 14.84 -8.17 26.09
N GLN A 10 14.95 -6.85 26.19
CA GLN A 10 15.48 -6.18 27.39
C GLN A 10 14.61 -6.47 28.63
N GLU A 11 13.29 -6.44 28.54
CA GLU A 11 12.37 -6.78 29.64
C GLU A 11 12.54 -8.23 30.10
N ARG A 12 12.78 -9.17 29.16
CA ARG A 12 13.08 -10.57 29.51
C ARG A 12 14.42 -10.71 30.26
N GLU A 13 15.47 -10.01 29.82
CA GLU A 13 16.76 -10.01 30.51
C GLU A 13 16.68 -9.37 31.88
N ILE A 14 15.97 -8.25 32.02
CA ILE A 14 15.72 -7.60 33.31
C ILE A 14 15.03 -8.59 34.28
N LYS A 15 13.93 -9.20 33.85
CA LYS A 15 13.16 -10.16 34.64
C LYS A 15 13.99 -11.39 35.05
N HIS A 16 14.82 -11.89 34.13
CA HIS A 16 15.73 -13.00 34.46
C HIS A 16 16.78 -12.59 35.48
N THR A 17 17.35 -11.41 35.35
CA THR A 17 18.35 -10.86 36.27
C THR A 17 17.74 -10.62 37.67
N GLU A 18 16.51 -10.09 37.74
CA GLU A 18 15.77 -9.92 38.99
C GLU A 18 15.54 -11.27 39.73
N GLN A 19 15.15 -12.31 38.95
CA GLN A 19 15.00 -13.66 39.51
C GLN A 19 16.32 -14.25 40.05
N LEU A 20 17.43 -13.98 39.39
CA LEU A 20 18.77 -14.38 39.86
C LEU A 20 19.18 -13.61 41.10
N ILE A 21 18.89 -12.32 41.20
CA ILE A 21 19.13 -11.48 42.37
C ILE A 21 18.36 -12.05 43.57
N GLU A 22 17.10 -12.41 43.39
CA GLU A 22 16.26 -12.97 44.45
C GLU A 22 16.78 -14.33 44.95
N LYS A 23 17.20 -15.22 44.03
CA LYS A 23 17.86 -16.49 44.34
C LYS A 23 19.20 -16.34 45.08
N PHE A 24 19.96 -15.28 44.77
CA PHE A 24 21.25 -15.03 45.38
C PHE A 24 21.15 -14.28 46.72
N ARG A 25 20.12 -13.44 46.91
CA ARG A 25 19.81 -12.81 48.20
C ARG A 25 19.51 -13.85 49.29
N ALA A 26 18.90 -14.98 48.94
CA ALA A 26 18.60 -16.06 49.87
C ALA A 26 19.84 -16.87 50.34
N LYS A 27 21.05 -16.62 49.76
CA LYS A 27 22.27 -17.39 50.07
C LYS A 27 23.38 -16.44 50.55
N ALA A 28 23.78 -16.55 51.84
CA ALA A 28 24.76 -15.68 52.48
C ALA A 28 26.09 -15.57 51.70
N ASN A 29 26.57 -16.68 51.09
CA ASN A 29 27.83 -16.75 50.36
C ASN A 29 27.77 -16.05 48.98
N LYS A 30 26.59 -15.56 48.52
CA LYS A 30 26.37 -14.94 47.20
C LYS A 30 25.88 -13.49 47.27
N ALA A 31 25.89 -12.88 48.45
CA ALA A 31 25.42 -11.52 48.69
C ALA A 31 26.21 -10.49 47.86
N SER A 32 27.53 -10.65 47.69
CA SER A 32 28.37 -9.79 46.86
C SER A 32 27.99 -9.86 45.36
N MET A 33 27.62 -11.05 44.90
CA MET A 33 27.21 -11.28 43.52
C MET A 33 25.82 -10.69 43.26
N ALA A 34 24.89 -10.75 44.21
CA ALA A 34 23.61 -10.08 44.16
C ALA A 34 23.76 -8.54 44.07
N GLN A 35 24.65 -7.96 44.88
CA GLN A 35 24.93 -6.52 44.84
C GLN A 35 25.53 -6.08 43.51
N SER A 36 26.41 -6.90 42.90
CA SER A 36 26.97 -6.62 41.59
C SER A 36 25.91 -6.62 40.48
N LEU A 37 24.97 -7.57 40.52
CA LEU A 37 23.84 -7.65 39.58
C LEU A 37 22.86 -6.49 39.76
N ILE A 38 22.58 -6.05 40.98
CA ILE A 38 21.76 -4.88 41.27
C ILE A 38 22.40 -3.64 40.66
N LYS A 39 23.71 -3.40 40.90
CA LYS A 39 24.43 -2.26 40.32
C LYS A 39 24.48 -2.30 38.76
N LYS A 40 24.45 -3.49 38.17
CA LYS A 40 24.38 -3.66 36.71
C LYS A 40 22.98 -3.33 36.22
N LEU A 41 21.94 -3.73 36.93
CA LEU A 41 20.54 -3.45 36.62
C LEU A 41 20.21 -1.95 36.72
N ASP A 42 20.75 -1.25 37.74
CA ASP A 42 20.56 0.19 37.94
C ASP A 42 21.23 1.04 36.85
N LYS A 43 22.20 0.48 36.10
CA LYS A 43 22.87 1.14 34.98
C LYS A 43 22.23 0.85 33.63
N VAL A 44 21.24 -0.03 33.56
CA VAL A 44 20.56 -0.33 32.30
C VAL A 44 19.56 0.79 32.01
N GLU A 45 19.90 1.61 31.00
CA GLU A 45 18.94 2.56 30.43
C GLU A 45 17.79 1.75 29.81
N ARG A 46 16.60 1.93 30.37
CA ARG A 46 15.41 1.25 29.87
C ARG A 46 15.06 1.87 28.50
N ILE A 47 14.91 1.00 27.50
CA ILE A 47 14.41 1.42 26.19
C ILE A 47 12.96 1.84 26.39
N GLU A 48 12.73 3.13 26.56
CA GLU A 48 11.39 3.70 26.47
C GLU A 48 11.04 3.72 24.97
N VAL A 49 10.36 2.69 24.52
CA VAL A 49 9.56 2.82 23.30
C VAL A 49 8.33 3.57 23.78
N ASP A 50 8.13 4.77 23.29
CA ASP A 50 6.83 5.41 23.36
C ASP A 50 5.81 4.35 22.95
N GLN A 51 5.17 3.73 23.92
CA GLN A 51 3.89 3.13 23.71
C GLN A 51 3.02 4.33 23.37
N GLU A 52 2.94 4.68 22.08
CA GLU A 52 1.73 5.28 21.60
C GLU A 52 0.64 4.36 22.14
N ASP A 53 -0.03 4.82 23.21
CA ASP A 53 -1.29 4.31 23.65
C ASP A 53 -2.23 4.46 22.45
N HIS A 54 -2.12 3.49 21.53
CA HIS A 54 -3.14 3.23 20.54
C HIS A 54 -4.34 2.63 21.30
N ALA A 55 -4.96 3.43 22.14
CA ALA A 55 -6.40 3.41 22.23
C ALA A 55 -6.87 3.74 20.82
N VAL A 56 -6.84 2.72 19.93
CA VAL A 56 -7.26 2.83 18.54
C VAL A 56 -8.70 3.28 18.60
N MET A 57 -8.88 4.59 18.55
CA MET A 57 -10.20 5.17 18.46
C MET A 57 -10.84 4.55 17.22
N LYS A 58 -11.95 3.82 17.40
CA LYS A 58 -12.68 3.18 16.31
C LYS A 58 -13.33 4.28 15.48
N VAL A 59 -12.55 4.82 14.55
CA VAL A 59 -13.04 5.77 13.55
C VAL A 59 -13.96 5.00 12.61
N ARG A 60 -15.19 5.47 12.43
CA ARG A 60 -16.17 4.86 11.53
C ARG A 60 -16.73 5.90 10.59
N PHE A 61 -16.84 5.54 9.32
CA PHE A 61 -17.59 6.33 8.35
C PHE A 61 -19.08 6.29 8.68
N PRO A 62 -19.74 7.45 8.82
CA PRO A 62 -21.16 7.47 9.09
C PRO A 62 -21.93 7.00 7.85
N LEU A 63 -22.85 6.05 8.04
CA LEU A 63 -23.73 5.58 7.01
C LEU A 63 -24.94 6.51 6.89
N SER A 64 -25.30 6.82 5.65
CA SER A 64 -26.55 7.51 5.33
C SER A 64 -27.69 6.50 5.19
N VAL A 65 -28.81 6.92 4.59
CA VAL A 65 -29.95 6.05 4.30
C VAL A 65 -29.55 4.81 3.48
N THR A 66 -30.23 3.70 3.71
CA THR A 66 -29.95 2.44 2.97
C THR A 66 -30.33 2.61 1.51
N PRO A 67 -29.40 2.41 0.55
CA PRO A 67 -29.69 2.50 -0.87
C PRO A 67 -30.42 1.26 -1.40
N GLY A 68 -30.87 1.30 -2.64
CA GLY A 68 -31.40 0.14 -3.37
C GLY A 68 -30.41 -1.02 -3.45
N LYS A 69 -30.82 -2.18 -3.99
CA LYS A 69 -29.96 -3.35 -4.16
C LYS A 69 -28.80 -3.03 -5.10
N VAL A 70 -29.11 -2.47 -6.27
CA VAL A 70 -28.12 -2.01 -7.23
C VAL A 70 -27.82 -0.53 -6.95
N VAL A 71 -26.56 -0.19 -6.75
CA VAL A 71 -26.13 1.17 -6.45
C VAL A 71 -25.55 1.88 -7.66
N ILE A 72 -24.88 1.16 -8.57
CA ILE A 72 -24.34 1.70 -9.80
C ILE A 72 -24.58 0.70 -10.93
N GLU A 73 -25.14 1.17 -12.03
CA GLU A 73 -25.39 0.42 -13.26
C GLU A 73 -24.82 1.22 -14.43
N ALA A 74 -23.89 0.62 -15.18
CA ALA A 74 -23.28 1.21 -16.35
C ALA A 74 -23.38 0.26 -17.54
N HIS A 75 -23.76 0.76 -18.70
CA HIS A 75 -23.82 0.04 -19.96
C HIS A 75 -23.12 0.80 -21.06
N ASP A 76 -22.20 0.13 -21.73
CA ASP A 76 -21.43 0.65 -22.85
C ASP A 76 -20.78 2.02 -22.56
N VAL A 77 -20.28 2.19 -21.33
CA VAL A 77 -19.67 3.45 -20.93
C VAL A 77 -18.30 3.61 -21.56
N SER A 78 -18.14 4.72 -22.32
CA SER A 78 -16.92 5.04 -23.03
C SER A 78 -16.51 6.50 -22.81
N LYS A 79 -15.19 6.76 -22.81
CA LYS A 79 -14.62 8.10 -22.66
C LYS A 79 -13.35 8.28 -23.46
N SER A 80 -13.35 9.36 -24.25
CA SER A 80 -12.17 9.84 -24.97
C SER A 80 -11.82 11.26 -24.54
N TYR A 81 -10.54 11.60 -24.63
CA TYR A 81 -10.02 12.96 -24.50
C TYR A 81 -9.34 13.33 -25.82
N GLY A 82 -10.04 14.10 -26.67
CA GLY A 82 -9.65 14.30 -28.06
C GLY A 82 -9.62 12.95 -28.79
N ASP A 83 -8.51 12.64 -29.43
CA ASP A 83 -8.32 11.38 -30.17
C ASP A 83 -7.88 10.20 -29.26
N ASN A 84 -7.64 10.45 -27.99
CA ASN A 84 -7.18 9.40 -27.06
C ASN A 84 -8.37 8.73 -26.37
N LEU A 85 -8.66 7.47 -26.76
CA LEU A 85 -9.65 6.62 -26.13
C LEU A 85 -9.09 6.05 -24.83
N VAL A 86 -9.74 6.37 -23.71
CA VAL A 86 -9.28 5.99 -22.35
C VAL A 86 -10.07 4.83 -21.78
N ILE A 87 -11.38 4.81 -22.06
CA ILE A 87 -12.29 3.74 -21.61
C ILE A 87 -13.22 3.41 -22.77
N GLU A 88 -13.40 2.13 -23.09
CA GLU A 88 -14.24 1.63 -24.18
C GLU A 88 -15.24 0.58 -23.67
N GLY A 89 -16.52 0.82 -23.92
CA GLY A 89 -17.59 -0.17 -23.79
C GLY A 89 -17.70 -0.81 -22.39
N VAL A 90 -17.55 -0.06 -21.31
CA VAL A 90 -17.54 -0.62 -19.96
C VAL A 90 -18.95 -0.91 -19.49
N ASP A 91 -19.21 -2.21 -19.18
CA ASP A 91 -20.38 -2.68 -18.47
C ASP A 91 -20.04 -2.95 -17.01
N LEU A 92 -20.80 -2.35 -16.10
CA LEU A 92 -20.56 -2.41 -14.67
C LEU A 92 -21.87 -2.52 -13.90
N LEU A 93 -21.98 -3.50 -13.02
CA LEU A 93 -23.09 -3.64 -12.10
C LEU A 93 -22.54 -3.78 -10.67
N ILE A 94 -22.84 -2.79 -9.83
CA ILE A 94 -22.38 -2.76 -8.44
C ILE A 94 -23.56 -2.84 -7.51
N ASP A 95 -23.59 -3.90 -6.70
CA ASP A 95 -24.58 -4.09 -5.67
C ASP A 95 -24.20 -3.35 -4.37
N ARG A 96 -25.21 -3.07 -3.56
CA ARG A 96 -25.03 -2.51 -2.22
C ARG A 96 -24.11 -3.39 -1.37
N GLY A 97 -23.17 -2.76 -0.65
CA GLY A 97 -22.23 -3.43 0.23
C GLY A 97 -21.04 -4.06 -0.48
N SER A 98 -20.95 -3.94 -1.81
CA SER A 98 -19.76 -4.41 -2.55
C SER A 98 -18.50 -3.67 -2.16
N LYS A 99 -17.40 -4.38 -2.05
CA LYS A 99 -16.06 -3.86 -1.81
C LYS A 99 -15.20 -4.12 -3.04
N ILE A 100 -14.87 -3.07 -3.76
CA ILE A 100 -14.31 -3.12 -5.11
C ILE A 100 -12.97 -2.40 -5.16
N ALA A 101 -11.99 -3.00 -5.84
CA ALA A 101 -10.73 -2.34 -6.19
C ALA A 101 -10.65 -2.10 -7.70
N PHE A 102 -10.22 -0.90 -8.10
CA PHE A 102 -9.82 -0.57 -9.46
C PHE A 102 -8.30 -0.62 -9.52
N VAL A 103 -7.76 -1.52 -10.34
CA VAL A 103 -6.32 -1.75 -10.49
C VAL A 103 -5.90 -1.62 -11.95
N GLY A 104 -4.64 -1.27 -12.20
CA GLY A 104 -4.08 -1.10 -13.55
C GLY A 104 -3.00 -0.03 -13.56
N GLN A 105 -2.24 0.09 -14.63
CA GLN A 105 -1.19 1.09 -14.77
C GLN A 105 -1.74 2.53 -14.74
N ASN A 106 -0.85 3.51 -14.54
CA ASN A 106 -1.24 4.92 -14.60
C ASN A 106 -1.71 5.28 -16.03
N GLY A 107 -2.75 6.12 -16.09
CA GLY A 107 -3.33 6.52 -17.37
C GLY A 107 -4.36 5.56 -17.98
N GLN A 108 -4.60 4.39 -17.40
CA GLN A 108 -5.53 3.36 -17.91
C GLN A 108 -7.02 3.63 -17.61
N GLY A 109 -7.37 4.83 -17.15
CA GLY A 109 -8.79 5.21 -17.01
C GLY A 109 -9.43 4.95 -15.63
N LYS A 110 -8.71 4.46 -14.62
CA LYS A 110 -9.24 4.20 -13.26
C LYS A 110 -9.92 5.43 -12.66
N SER A 111 -9.19 6.54 -12.52
CA SER A 111 -9.70 7.81 -12.01
C SER A 111 -10.74 8.42 -12.94
N THR A 112 -10.65 8.16 -14.25
CA THR A 112 -11.66 8.58 -15.23
C THR A 112 -13.00 7.91 -14.94
N LEU A 113 -13.02 6.59 -14.76
CA LEU A 113 -14.27 5.88 -14.42
C LEU A 113 -14.82 6.32 -13.07
N ALA A 114 -13.97 6.51 -12.05
CA ALA A 114 -14.38 7.05 -10.76
C ALA A 114 -15.08 8.42 -10.90
N LYS A 115 -14.50 9.35 -11.67
CA LYS A 115 -15.07 10.67 -11.97
C LYS A 115 -16.36 10.60 -12.78
N ILE A 116 -16.49 9.66 -13.71
CA ILE A 116 -17.74 9.39 -14.45
C ILE A 116 -18.83 8.97 -13.48
N ILE A 117 -18.54 8.03 -12.55
CA ILE A 117 -19.51 7.54 -11.57
C ILE A 117 -19.99 8.66 -10.65
N VAL A 118 -19.10 9.58 -10.27
CA VAL A 118 -19.43 10.75 -9.42
C VAL A 118 -20.20 11.81 -10.21
N GLY A 119 -20.13 11.79 -11.55
CA GLY A 119 -20.79 12.78 -12.41
C GLY A 119 -19.95 14.05 -12.65
N GLU A 120 -18.62 13.99 -12.40
CA GLU A 120 -17.70 15.12 -12.63
C GLU A 120 -17.35 15.29 -14.11
N ILE A 121 -17.40 14.22 -14.91
CA ILE A 121 -17.04 14.26 -16.33
C ILE A 121 -18.10 13.58 -17.19
N GLU A 122 -18.30 14.12 -18.37
CA GLU A 122 -19.20 13.56 -19.38
C GLU A 122 -18.64 12.28 -20.00
N HIS A 123 -19.53 11.37 -20.40
CA HIS A 123 -19.24 10.06 -20.98
C HIS A 123 -20.25 9.71 -22.08
N GLN A 124 -19.93 8.71 -22.88
CA GLN A 124 -20.86 8.02 -23.78
C GLN A 124 -21.40 6.79 -23.06
N GLY A 125 -22.53 6.26 -23.55
CA GLY A 125 -23.20 5.13 -22.92
C GLY A 125 -24.16 5.54 -21.82
N LEU A 126 -24.61 4.58 -21.01
CA LEU A 126 -25.60 4.77 -19.98
C LEU A 126 -24.97 4.53 -18.60
N LEU A 127 -25.08 5.51 -17.70
CA LEU A 127 -24.79 5.35 -16.29
C LEU A 127 -26.00 5.73 -15.44
N LYS A 128 -26.39 4.87 -14.54
CA LYS A 128 -27.47 5.13 -13.59
C LYS A 128 -27.01 4.87 -12.16
N LEU A 129 -27.32 5.81 -11.28
CA LEU A 129 -27.21 5.61 -9.83
C LEU A 129 -28.53 5.04 -9.30
N GLY A 130 -28.41 4.09 -8.39
CA GLY A 130 -29.56 3.47 -7.72
C GLY A 130 -30.32 4.44 -6.83
N HIS A 131 -31.48 4.01 -6.35
CA HIS A 131 -32.32 4.83 -5.46
C HIS A 131 -31.59 5.08 -4.12
N ASN A 132 -31.69 6.33 -3.62
CA ASN A 132 -31.08 6.78 -2.36
C ASN A 132 -29.54 6.65 -2.32
N VAL A 133 -28.86 6.58 -3.45
CA VAL A 133 -27.38 6.58 -3.50
C VAL A 133 -26.87 7.96 -3.12
N GLN A 134 -25.99 7.98 -2.12
CA GLN A 134 -25.25 9.16 -1.68
C GLN A 134 -23.76 8.83 -1.73
N ILE A 135 -23.04 9.49 -2.64
CA ILE A 135 -21.63 9.20 -2.91
C ILE A 135 -20.76 10.14 -2.08
N GLY A 136 -19.83 9.56 -1.31
CA GLY A 136 -18.65 10.24 -0.80
C GLY A 136 -17.49 10.01 -1.77
N TYR A 137 -16.88 11.08 -2.26
CA TYR A 137 -15.75 10.97 -3.18
C TYR A 137 -14.49 11.62 -2.59
N PHE A 138 -13.44 10.85 -2.49
CA PHE A 138 -12.11 11.32 -2.13
C PHE A 138 -11.22 11.34 -3.38
N ALA A 139 -11.07 12.51 -3.96
CA ALA A 139 -10.25 12.72 -5.14
C ALA A 139 -8.75 12.71 -4.80
N GLN A 140 -7.91 12.39 -5.76
CA GLN A 140 -6.45 12.39 -5.61
C GLN A 140 -5.88 13.71 -5.08
N ASN A 141 -6.50 14.86 -5.42
CA ASN A 141 -6.08 16.21 -4.99
C ASN A 141 -7.05 16.83 -3.97
N GLN A 142 -7.75 16.01 -3.18
CA GLN A 142 -8.78 16.49 -2.23
C GLN A 142 -8.24 17.53 -1.24
N SER A 143 -6.97 17.43 -0.88
CA SER A 143 -6.30 18.38 0.02
C SER A 143 -6.15 19.80 -0.53
N GLU A 144 -6.24 20.00 -1.85
CA GLU A 144 -6.15 21.33 -2.49
C GLU A 144 -7.43 22.16 -2.32
N TYR A 145 -8.56 21.49 -2.03
CA TYR A 145 -9.85 22.15 -1.80
C TYR A 145 -10.06 22.61 -0.36
N LEU A 146 -9.06 22.44 0.51
CA LEU A 146 -9.10 22.96 1.87
C LEU A 146 -8.80 24.47 1.89
N ASP A 147 -9.56 25.22 2.71
CA ASP A 147 -9.34 26.65 2.90
C ASP A 147 -8.07 26.89 3.72
N GLY A 148 -7.03 27.41 3.08
CA GLY A 148 -5.72 27.65 3.68
C GLY A 148 -5.72 28.66 4.85
N GLU A 149 -6.69 29.56 4.92
CA GLU A 149 -6.75 30.61 5.96
C GLU A 149 -7.37 30.12 7.28
N LYS A 150 -8.10 29.01 7.25
CA LYS A 150 -8.68 28.39 8.44
C LYS A 150 -7.69 27.53 9.19
N THR A 151 -7.93 27.35 10.47
CA THR A 151 -7.20 26.35 11.27
C THR A 151 -7.71 24.94 10.98
N VAL A 152 -6.94 23.95 11.40
CA VAL A 152 -7.33 22.53 11.34
C VAL A 152 -8.66 22.32 12.06
N LEU A 153 -8.78 22.87 13.26
CA LEU A 153 -10.00 22.78 14.08
C LEU A 153 -11.21 23.43 13.41
N GLU A 154 -11.06 24.69 12.95
CA GLU A 154 -12.12 25.42 12.25
C GLU A 154 -12.61 24.69 11.00
N THR A 155 -11.69 24.09 10.24
CA THR A 155 -12.02 23.28 9.04
C THR A 155 -12.92 22.10 9.38
N MET A 156 -12.64 21.43 10.49
CA MET A 156 -13.43 20.29 10.95
C MET A 156 -14.75 20.71 11.58
N GLU A 157 -14.76 21.75 12.40
CA GLU A 157 -15.98 22.25 13.06
C GLU A 157 -17.03 22.76 12.07
N GLN A 158 -16.61 23.36 10.96
CA GLN A 158 -17.52 23.77 9.88
C GLN A 158 -18.12 22.59 9.11
N ALA A 159 -17.40 21.49 8.99
CA ALA A 159 -17.90 20.30 8.34
C ALA A 159 -18.75 19.42 9.27
N ALA A 160 -18.59 19.61 10.57
CA ALA A 160 -19.29 18.81 11.57
C ALA A 160 -20.77 19.25 11.70
N SER A 161 -21.66 18.26 11.72
CA SER A 161 -23.04 18.46 12.19
C SER A 161 -23.06 18.62 13.73
N ASP A 162 -24.16 19.16 14.27
CA ASP A 162 -24.34 19.27 15.73
C ASP A 162 -24.16 17.91 16.44
N ALA A 163 -24.54 16.82 15.79
CA ALA A 163 -24.40 15.47 16.31
C ALA A 163 -22.96 14.97 16.40
N ASN A 164 -22.04 15.51 15.57
CA ASN A 164 -20.66 15.05 15.47
C ASN A 164 -19.62 16.05 16.04
N ARG A 165 -20.04 17.26 16.38
CA ARG A 165 -19.16 18.33 16.81
C ARG A 165 -18.29 17.95 18.02
N PHE A 166 -18.85 17.22 18.97
CA PHE A 166 -18.10 16.75 20.16
C PHE A 166 -17.02 15.72 19.85
N LYS A 167 -17.08 15.05 18.70
CA LYS A 167 -16.09 14.03 18.25
C LYS A 167 -14.93 14.60 17.43
N VAL A 168 -15.00 15.87 17.05
CA VAL A 168 -14.03 16.51 16.14
C VAL A 168 -12.59 16.38 16.66
N ARG A 169 -12.36 16.71 17.94
CA ARG A 169 -11.02 16.64 18.53
C ARG A 169 -10.49 15.21 18.62
N ASP A 170 -11.35 14.27 18.95
CA ASP A 170 -11.01 12.84 19.01
C ASP A 170 -10.65 12.30 17.61
N MET A 171 -11.42 12.70 16.60
CA MET A 171 -11.13 12.34 15.20
C MET A 171 -9.78 12.91 14.73
N LEU A 172 -9.52 14.18 15.05
CA LEU A 172 -8.24 14.83 14.76
C LEU A 172 -7.08 14.09 15.44
N GLY A 173 -7.25 13.72 16.71
CA GLY A 173 -6.26 12.93 17.45
C GLY A 173 -5.97 11.58 16.81
N ALA A 174 -7.00 10.88 16.32
CA ALA A 174 -6.83 9.60 15.61
C ALA A 174 -5.99 9.73 14.32
N PHE A 175 -6.01 10.90 13.69
CA PHE A 175 -5.22 11.22 12.51
C PHE A 175 -3.96 12.05 12.85
N LEU A 176 -3.46 11.93 14.08
CA LEU A 176 -2.22 12.53 14.54
C LEU A 176 -2.20 14.07 14.55
N PHE A 177 -3.37 14.72 14.71
CA PHE A 177 -3.46 16.13 15.02
C PHE A 177 -3.73 16.30 16.51
N GLY A 178 -2.66 16.49 17.30
CA GLY A 178 -2.75 16.64 18.75
C GLY A 178 -2.19 17.99 19.24
N GLY A 179 -2.54 18.38 20.47
CA GLY A 179 -2.02 19.57 21.12
C GLY A 179 -2.23 20.84 20.28
N ASP A 180 -1.15 21.60 20.06
CA ASP A 180 -1.15 22.87 19.32
C ASP A 180 -1.32 22.71 17.80
N GLU A 181 -1.31 21.49 17.29
CA GLU A 181 -1.45 21.24 15.83
C GLU A 181 -2.84 21.57 15.31
N VAL A 182 -3.87 21.46 16.15
CA VAL A 182 -5.25 21.77 15.77
C VAL A 182 -5.46 23.27 15.51
N ASP A 183 -4.62 24.12 16.06
CA ASP A 183 -4.68 25.57 15.91
C ASP A 183 -3.81 26.11 14.75
N LYS A 184 -3.03 25.21 14.10
CA LYS A 184 -2.26 25.57 12.89
C LYS A 184 -3.20 25.86 11.74
N LYS A 185 -2.85 26.89 10.93
CA LYS A 185 -3.56 27.17 9.68
C LYS A 185 -3.27 26.09 8.64
N VAL A 186 -4.28 25.73 7.84
CA VAL A 186 -4.16 24.71 6.78
C VAL A 186 -3.04 25.03 5.79
N LYS A 187 -2.78 26.30 5.48
CA LYS A 187 -1.71 26.70 4.55
C LYS A 187 -0.30 26.36 5.03
N VAL A 188 -0.05 26.20 6.33
CA VAL A 188 1.27 25.87 6.88
C VAL A 188 1.47 24.34 7.01
N LEU A 189 0.44 23.54 6.76
CA LEU A 189 0.51 22.10 6.80
C LEU A 189 1.31 21.55 5.61
N SER A 190 2.04 20.47 5.84
CA SER A 190 2.63 19.64 4.76
C SER A 190 1.55 19.01 3.89
N GLY A 191 1.92 18.51 2.70
CA GLY A 191 0.99 17.80 1.82
C GLY A 191 0.32 16.60 2.49
N GLY A 192 1.10 15.82 3.27
CA GLY A 192 0.58 14.68 4.02
C GLY A 192 -0.40 15.06 5.13
N GLU A 193 -0.10 16.13 5.87
CA GLU A 193 -1.01 16.66 6.90
C GLU A 193 -2.31 17.16 6.29
N ARG A 194 -2.25 17.91 5.17
CA ARG A 194 -3.45 18.35 4.46
C ARG A 194 -4.29 17.15 3.97
N ASN A 195 -3.66 16.11 3.48
CA ASN A 195 -4.37 14.91 3.03
C ASN A 195 -5.06 14.18 4.21
N ARG A 196 -4.38 14.06 5.36
CA ARG A 196 -4.98 13.54 6.61
C ARG A 196 -6.19 14.39 7.06
N LEU A 197 -6.07 15.72 7.02
CA LEU A 197 -7.17 16.62 7.37
C LEU A 197 -8.37 16.46 6.43
N ALA A 198 -8.13 16.32 5.12
CA ALA A 198 -9.18 16.08 4.13
C ALA A 198 -9.91 14.75 4.40
N LEU A 199 -9.18 13.68 4.77
CA LEU A 199 -9.77 12.41 5.19
C LEU A 199 -10.60 12.55 6.46
N CYS A 200 -10.10 13.25 7.50
CA CYS A 200 -10.85 13.53 8.71
C CYS A 200 -12.16 14.24 8.41
N LYS A 201 -12.11 15.27 7.55
CA LYS A 201 -13.28 16.04 7.14
C LYS A 201 -14.34 15.14 6.48
N MET A 202 -13.91 14.19 5.64
CA MET A 202 -14.78 13.24 4.97
C MET A 202 -15.55 12.34 5.97
N LEU A 203 -14.92 11.96 7.09
CA LEU A 203 -15.55 11.14 8.15
C LEU A 203 -16.72 11.84 8.85
N LEU A 204 -16.91 13.13 8.65
CA LEU A 204 -18.02 13.90 9.25
C LEU A 204 -19.29 13.85 8.39
N THR A 205 -19.19 13.48 7.12
CA THR A 205 -20.31 13.49 6.16
C THR A 205 -20.85 12.07 5.97
N PRO A 206 -22.16 11.84 6.13
CA PRO A 206 -22.76 10.54 5.90
C PRO A 206 -22.89 10.23 4.40
N PHE A 207 -22.55 9.02 3.99
CA PHE A 207 -22.73 8.49 2.64
C PHE A 207 -22.96 6.98 2.70
N ASN A 208 -23.43 6.37 1.61
CA ASN A 208 -23.64 4.93 1.49
C ASN A 208 -22.83 4.28 0.36
N VAL A 209 -22.23 5.10 -0.50
CA VAL A 209 -21.22 4.70 -1.48
C VAL A 209 -20.00 5.58 -1.26
N LEU A 210 -18.83 4.96 -1.08
CA LEU A 210 -17.56 5.66 -0.91
C LEU A 210 -16.63 5.30 -2.08
N ILE A 211 -16.17 6.32 -2.77
CA ILE A 211 -15.18 6.20 -3.84
C ILE A 211 -13.92 6.93 -3.40
N MET A 212 -12.78 6.25 -3.39
CA MET A 212 -11.50 6.84 -3.01
C MET A 212 -10.46 6.62 -4.10
N ASP A 213 -9.87 7.72 -4.55
CA ASP A 213 -8.83 7.71 -5.58
C ASP A 213 -7.46 7.96 -4.97
N GLU A 214 -6.63 6.91 -4.91
CA GLU A 214 -5.28 6.89 -4.31
C GLU A 214 -5.22 7.47 -2.88
N PRO A 215 -6.07 6.99 -1.94
CA PRO A 215 -6.19 7.58 -0.61
C PRO A 215 -4.95 7.40 0.26
N THR A 216 -4.08 6.46 -0.09
CA THR A 216 -2.85 6.14 0.66
C THR A 216 -1.66 7.02 0.29
N ASN A 217 -1.78 7.82 -0.78
CA ASN A 217 -0.70 8.70 -1.20
C ASN A 217 -0.42 9.76 -0.13
N HIS A 218 0.86 9.89 0.22
CA HIS A 218 1.35 10.82 1.25
C HIS A 218 0.86 10.53 2.69
N LEU A 219 0.28 9.34 2.96
CA LEU A 219 -0.04 8.91 4.32
C LEU A 219 1.14 8.15 4.94
N ASP A 220 1.41 8.44 6.22
CA ASP A 220 2.29 7.63 7.03
C ASP A 220 1.64 6.27 7.39
N MET A 221 2.43 5.34 7.92
CA MET A 221 1.97 3.98 8.23
C MET A 221 0.87 3.95 9.31
N ALA A 222 0.89 4.89 10.26
CA ALA A 222 -0.13 4.96 11.31
C ALA A 222 -1.47 5.41 10.72
N SER A 223 -1.48 6.49 9.93
CA SER A 223 -2.67 6.99 9.25
C SER A 223 -3.25 5.98 8.25
N LYS A 224 -2.39 5.24 7.52
CA LYS A 224 -2.85 4.14 6.64
C LYS A 224 -3.60 3.06 7.42
N ARG A 225 -3.10 2.67 8.60
CA ARG A 225 -3.76 1.68 9.46
C ARG A 225 -5.12 2.16 9.96
N VAL A 226 -5.20 3.41 10.43
CA VAL A 226 -6.46 4.02 10.88
C VAL A 226 -7.48 4.05 9.75
N LEU A 227 -7.07 4.48 8.55
CA LEU A 227 -7.93 4.49 7.37
C LEU A 227 -8.39 3.07 7.00
N LYS A 228 -7.47 2.09 6.94
CA LYS A 228 -7.80 0.69 6.61
C LYS A 228 -8.85 0.14 7.58
N GLN A 229 -8.66 0.31 8.88
CA GLN A 229 -9.61 -0.13 9.91
C GLN A 229 -10.98 0.54 9.77
N ALA A 230 -11.02 1.84 9.45
CA ALA A 230 -12.28 2.54 9.21
C ALA A 230 -13.01 2.01 7.97
N LEU A 231 -12.29 1.67 6.90
CA LEU A 231 -12.85 1.10 5.67
C LEU A 231 -13.30 -0.36 5.84
N GLU A 232 -12.60 -1.16 6.63
CA GLU A 232 -13.04 -2.52 7.00
C GLU A 232 -14.40 -2.52 7.68
N GLN A 233 -14.60 -1.53 8.58
CA GLN A 233 -15.86 -1.39 9.34
C GLN A 233 -16.95 -0.65 8.57
N PHE A 234 -16.66 -0.11 7.40
CA PHE A 234 -17.67 0.59 6.58
C PHE A 234 -18.62 -0.40 5.95
N GLU A 235 -19.90 -0.34 6.31
CA GLU A 235 -20.95 -1.25 5.84
C GLU A 235 -21.55 -0.84 4.48
N GLY A 236 -21.18 0.33 3.95
CA GLY A 236 -21.59 0.81 2.63
C GLY A 236 -20.80 0.14 1.49
N THR A 237 -21.13 0.57 0.27
CA THR A 237 -20.40 0.17 -0.94
C THR A 237 -19.11 0.95 -1.05
N LEU A 238 -18.00 0.27 -1.31
CA LEU A 238 -16.66 0.84 -1.38
C LEU A 238 -16.03 0.59 -2.75
N ILE A 239 -15.52 1.64 -3.38
CA ILE A 239 -14.71 1.58 -4.59
C ILE A 239 -13.36 2.23 -4.28
N LEU A 240 -12.28 1.46 -4.36
CA LEU A 240 -10.92 1.90 -4.11
C LEU A 240 -10.11 1.89 -5.39
N VAL A 241 -9.61 3.03 -5.79
CA VAL A 241 -8.54 3.13 -6.79
C VAL A 241 -7.23 3.19 -6.02
N SER A 242 -6.40 2.17 -6.10
CA SER A 242 -5.10 2.17 -5.43
C SER A 242 -4.10 1.22 -6.08
N HIS A 243 -2.83 1.57 -5.98
CA HIS A 243 -1.70 0.73 -6.34
C HIS A 243 -1.08 0.01 -5.12
N ASP A 244 -1.53 0.34 -3.92
CA ASP A 244 -1.04 -0.22 -2.66
C ASP A 244 -1.73 -1.57 -2.39
N ARG A 245 -1.02 -2.67 -2.70
CA ARG A 245 -1.53 -4.04 -2.58
C ARG A 245 -1.85 -4.41 -1.14
N ASP A 246 -0.98 -4.03 -0.20
CA ASP A 246 -1.16 -4.32 1.23
C ASP A 246 -2.37 -3.58 1.80
N PHE A 247 -2.65 -2.40 1.26
CA PHE A 247 -3.85 -1.66 1.61
C PHE A 247 -5.13 -2.30 1.06
N LEU A 248 -5.12 -2.77 -0.20
CA LEU A 248 -6.27 -3.42 -0.84
C LEU A 248 -6.57 -4.80 -0.28
N GLN A 249 -5.57 -5.48 0.27
CA GLN A 249 -5.73 -6.80 0.88
C GLN A 249 -6.74 -6.71 2.02
N ASP A 250 -7.65 -7.69 2.09
CA ASP A 250 -8.76 -7.80 3.05
C ASP A 250 -9.85 -6.73 2.92
N LEU A 251 -9.65 -5.68 2.08
CA LEU A 251 -10.66 -4.65 1.83
C LEU A 251 -11.53 -4.96 0.61
N ALA A 252 -10.94 -5.43 -0.48
CA ALA A 252 -11.65 -5.65 -1.74
C ALA A 252 -11.96 -7.13 -1.97
N HIS A 253 -13.18 -7.42 -2.43
CA HIS A 253 -13.65 -8.77 -2.77
C HIS A 253 -13.90 -8.93 -4.26
N THR A 254 -13.84 -7.84 -5.02
CA THR A 254 -13.91 -7.82 -6.48
C THR A 254 -12.89 -6.84 -7.00
N VAL A 255 -12.13 -7.24 -8.01
CA VAL A 255 -11.11 -6.42 -8.65
C VAL A 255 -11.49 -6.14 -10.09
N TYR A 256 -11.53 -4.88 -10.47
CA TYR A 256 -11.64 -4.45 -11.86
C TYR A 256 -10.26 -4.04 -12.37
N SER A 257 -9.78 -4.77 -13.36
CA SER A 257 -8.49 -4.50 -14.00
C SER A 257 -8.67 -3.63 -15.24
N PHE A 258 -7.94 -2.55 -15.29
CA PHE A 258 -7.92 -1.60 -16.39
C PHE A 258 -6.67 -1.84 -17.23
N ARG A 259 -6.87 -2.22 -18.50
CA ARG A 259 -5.80 -2.47 -19.45
C ARG A 259 -6.27 -2.21 -20.87
N ASP A 260 -5.48 -1.46 -21.64
CA ASP A 260 -5.71 -1.23 -23.08
C ASP A 260 -7.12 -0.71 -23.39
N SER A 261 -7.62 0.24 -22.59
CA SER A 261 -8.97 0.84 -22.61
C SER A 261 -10.12 -0.10 -22.20
N GLU A 262 -9.85 -1.38 -21.94
CA GLU A 262 -10.82 -2.37 -21.47
C GLU A 262 -10.83 -2.47 -19.95
N VAL A 263 -11.99 -2.87 -19.42
CA VAL A 263 -12.18 -3.11 -17.97
C VAL A 263 -12.69 -4.52 -17.75
N LYS A 264 -11.88 -5.36 -17.07
CA LYS A 264 -12.20 -6.75 -16.80
C LYS A 264 -12.42 -6.99 -15.31
N ALA A 265 -13.53 -7.65 -14.95
CA ALA A 265 -13.85 -7.99 -13.57
C ALA A 265 -13.25 -9.34 -13.17
N TYR A 266 -12.65 -9.39 -11.98
CA TYR A 266 -12.18 -10.60 -11.30
C TYR A 266 -12.92 -10.72 -9.97
N LEU A 267 -13.68 -11.81 -9.82
CA LEU A 267 -14.43 -12.11 -8.59
C LEU A 267 -13.50 -12.80 -7.60
N GLY A 268 -12.94 -12.03 -6.70
CA GLY A 268 -11.96 -12.46 -5.70
C GLY A 268 -11.20 -11.26 -5.14
N ASP A 269 -10.31 -11.55 -4.20
CA ASP A 269 -9.44 -10.55 -3.60
C ASP A 269 -8.26 -10.18 -4.51
N ILE A 270 -7.40 -9.28 -4.04
CA ILE A 270 -6.22 -8.83 -4.79
C ILE A 270 -5.24 -9.97 -5.06
N ASN A 271 -5.12 -10.96 -4.16
CA ASN A 271 -4.21 -12.09 -4.34
C ASN A 271 -4.70 -13.01 -5.46
N TYR A 272 -6.00 -13.31 -5.47
CA TYR A 272 -6.63 -14.07 -6.56
C TYR A 272 -6.44 -13.37 -7.91
N PHE A 273 -6.65 -12.05 -7.96
CA PHE A 273 -6.38 -11.27 -9.18
C PHE A 273 -4.94 -11.41 -9.66
N LEU A 274 -3.95 -11.29 -8.76
CA LEU A 274 -2.53 -11.38 -9.11
C LEU A 274 -2.16 -12.77 -9.66
N GLU A 275 -2.70 -13.84 -9.06
CA GLU A 275 -2.52 -15.21 -9.56
C GLU A 275 -3.10 -15.39 -10.96
N GLN A 276 -4.34 -14.93 -11.18
CA GLN A 276 -4.99 -15.03 -12.49
C GLN A 276 -4.26 -14.21 -13.56
N HIS A 277 -3.86 -12.99 -13.23
CA HIS A 277 -3.13 -12.12 -14.13
C HIS A 277 -1.75 -12.71 -14.50
N GLN A 278 -1.06 -13.37 -13.57
CA GLN A 278 0.20 -14.05 -13.84
C GLN A 278 -0.01 -15.27 -14.76
N MET A 279 -1.07 -16.05 -14.54
CA MET A 279 -1.42 -17.17 -15.41
C MET A 279 -1.82 -16.72 -16.82
N GLU A 280 -2.59 -15.64 -16.95
CA GLU A 280 -2.98 -15.07 -18.25
C GLU A 280 -1.75 -14.57 -19.03
N SER A 281 -0.86 -13.83 -18.37
CA SER A 281 0.37 -13.35 -19.00
C SER A 281 1.29 -14.51 -19.46
N MET A 282 1.39 -15.60 -18.70
CA MET A 282 2.11 -16.80 -19.11
C MET A 282 1.47 -17.47 -20.33
N ARG A 283 0.14 -17.60 -20.37
CA ARG A 283 -0.59 -18.15 -21.53
C ARG A 283 -0.44 -17.30 -22.77
N GLU A 284 -0.47 -15.97 -22.64
CA GLU A 284 -0.22 -15.05 -23.77
C GLU A 284 1.20 -15.22 -24.34
N VAL A 285 2.20 -15.41 -23.49
CA VAL A 285 3.58 -15.69 -23.91
C VAL A 285 3.67 -17.05 -24.60
N GLU A 286 3.00 -18.08 -24.11
CA GLU A 286 2.97 -19.41 -24.74
C GLU A 286 2.24 -19.39 -26.09
N MET A 287 1.12 -18.69 -26.19
CA MET A 287 0.39 -18.53 -27.46
C MET A 287 1.21 -17.75 -28.50
N LYS A 288 1.89 -16.67 -28.12
CA LYS A 288 2.79 -15.93 -29.01
C LYS A 288 3.96 -16.78 -29.48
N THR A 289 4.52 -17.63 -28.62
CA THR A 289 5.60 -18.55 -28.98
C THR A 289 5.12 -19.72 -29.85
N SER A 290 3.87 -20.17 -29.71
CA SER A 290 3.29 -21.22 -30.55
C SER A 290 2.86 -20.69 -31.94
N SER A 291 2.34 -19.46 -32.03
CA SER A 291 1.98 -18.82 -33.29
C SER A 291 3.20 -18.39 -34.12
N GLU A 292 4.33 -18.05 -33.52
CA GLU A 292 5.59 -17.81 -34.23
C GLU A 292 6.17 -19.07 -34.88
N LYS A 293 5.79 -20.27 -34.41
CA LYS A 293 6.21 -21.55 -35.02
C LYS A 293 5.42 -21.95 -36.27
N THR A 294 4.25 -21.34 -36.51
CA THR A 294 3.36 -21.67 -37.62
C THR A 294 3.38 -20.68 -38.78
N VAL A 295 4.04 -19.51 -38.65
CA VAL A 295 4.13 -18.49 -39.70
C VAL A 295 5.57 -18.27 -40.17
N ASN A 296 6.20 -19.33 -40.67
CA ASN A 296 7.47 -19.21 -41.38
C ASN A 296 7.33 -19.67 -42.84
N SER A 297 6.44 -18.95 -43.57
CA SER A 297 6.50 -18.95 -45.05
C SER A 297 5.95 -17.65 -45.60
N GLY A 298 6.86 -16.71 -45.94
CA GLY A 298 6.65 -15.67 -46.94
C GLY A 298 6.28 -14.29 -46.41
N LYS A 299 7.26 -13.39 -46.23
CA LYS A 299 7.43 -12.19 -47.08
C LYS A 299 8.65 -11.37 -46.59
N LYS A 300 9.50 -11.04 -47.58
CA LYS A 300 10.64 -10.13 -47.45
C LYS A 300 10.17 -8.70 -47.22
N GLY A 301 10.66 -8.05 -46.16
CA GLY A 301 10.50 -6.61 -45.96
C GLY A 301 11.09 -6.18 -44.60
N GLY A 302 12.20 -5.44 -44.62
CA GLY A 302 12.69 -4.71 -43.43
C GLY A 302 13.81 -5.38 -42.63
N LYS A 303 15.05 -5.36 -43.14
CA LYS A 303 16.23 -5.93 -42.44
C LYS A 303 16.65 -5.17 -41.17
N GLN A 304 16.24 -3.93 -40.95
CA GLN A 304 16.63 -3.11 -39.79
C GLN A 304 15.77 -3.38 -38.55
N SER A 305 14.46 -3.44 -38.69
CA SER A 305 13.54 -3.73 -37.59
C SER A 305 13.72 -5.12 -36.94
N HIS A 306 14.24 -6.08 -37.66
CA HIS A 306 14.45 -7.46 -37.16
C HIS A 306 15.71 -7.61 -36.30
N GLN A 307 16.72 -6.75 -36.50
CA GLN A 307 17.93 -6.73 -35.67
C GLN A 307 17.67 -6.08 -34.31
N ASP A 308 16.91 -4.99 -34.30
CA ASP A 308 16.56 -4.24 -33.06
C ASP A 308 15.66 -5.10 -32.14
N LEU A 309 14.65 -5.79 -32.71
CA LEU A 309 13.81 -6.75 -31.98
C LEU A 309 14.61 -7.92 -31.40
N LYS A 310 15.63 -8.40 -32.13
CA LYS A 310 16.48 -9.51 -31.67
C LYS A 310 17.44 -9.06 -30.57
N GLN A 311 17.92 -7.83 -30.62
CA GLN A 311 18.74 -7.24 -29.58
C GLN A 311 17.90 -6.95 -28.32
N LYS A 312 16.71 -6.38 -28.47
CA LYS A 312 15.77 -6.11 -27.35
C LYS A 312 15.44 -7.40 -26.59
N LYS A 313 15.10 -8.50 -27.32
CA LYS A 313 14.82 -9.81 -26.72
C LYS A 313 16.03 -10.43 -26.02
N LYS A 314 17.25 -10.20 -26.56
CA LYS A 314 18.49 -10.69 -25.95
C LYS A 314 18.81 -9.94 -24.64
N ILE A 315 18.53 -8.63 -24.57
CA ILE A 315 18.71 -7.82 -23.36
C ILE A 315 17.66 -8.20 -22.32
N GLN A 316 16.39 -8.35 -22.70
CA GLN A 316 15.33 -8.80 -21.80
C GLN A 316 15.61 -10.16 -21.16
N ASN A 317 16.12 -11.13 -21.94
CA ASN A 317 16.49 -12.42 -21.41
C ASN A 317 17.68 -12.38 -20.45
N LYS A 318 18.63 -11.44 -20.67
CA LYS A 318 19.73 -11.21 -19.73
C LYS A 318 19.23 -10.55 -18.46
N LEU A 319 18.34 -9.55 -18.58
CA LEU A 319 17.73 -8.85 -17.45
C LEU A 319 16.98 -9.84 -16.54
N SER A 320 16.11 -10.68 -17.08
CA SER A 320 15.39 -11.70 -16.31
C SER A 320 16.31 -12.70 -15.59
N LYS A 321 17.48 -13.03 -16.16
CA LYS A 321 18.46 -13.87 -15.48
C LYS A 321 19.12 -13.14 -14.31
N VAL A 322 19.51 -11.88 -14.51
CA VAL A 322 20.11 -11.05 -13.45
C VAL A 322 19.12 -10.85 -12.32
N GLU A 323 17.86 -10.55 -12.60
CA GLU A 323 16.79 -10.43 -11.59
C GLU A 323 16.59 -11.72 -10.79
N SER A 324 16.61 -12.87 -11.46
CA SER A 324 16.51 -14.17 -10.77
C SER A 324 17.72 -14.47 -9.88
N GLU A 325 18.94 -14.03 -10.26
CA GLU A 325 20.14 -14.19 -9.43
C GLU A 325 20.13 -13.23 -8.25
N ILE A 326 19.68 -11.97 -8.44
CA ILE A 326 19.50 -10.98 -7.37
C ILE A 326 18.54 -11.54 -6.32
N SER A 327 17.35 -11.98 -6.72
CA SER A 327 16.35 -12.53 -5.80
C SER A 327 16.85 -13.73 -5.00
N LYS A 328 17.64 -14.61 -5.63
CA LYS A 328 18.25 -15.76 -4.93
C LYS A 328 19.28 -15.33 -3.89
N LEU A 329 20.13 -14.35 -4.23
CA LEU A 329 21.16 -13.84 -3.31
C LEU A 329 20.54 -13.06 -2.15
N GLU A 330 19.49 -12.27 -2.41
CA GLU A 330 18.73 -11.57 -1.36
C GLU A 330 18.12 -12.57 -0.36
N HIS A 331 17.48 -13.64 -0.85
CA HIS A 331 16.97 -14.70 0.03
C HIS A 331 18.08 -15.39 0.84
N GLN A 332 19.25 -15.61 0.25
CA GLN A 332 20.37 -16.19 0.98
C GLN A 332 20.92 -15.24 2.04
N LEU A 333 21.03 -13.95 1.74
CA LEU A 333 21.48 -12.94 2.69
C LEU A 333 20.49 -12.75 3.85
N ILE A 334 19.17 -12.82 3.59
CA ILE A 334 18.15 -12.80 4.64
C ILE A 334 18.31 -14.00 5.60
N ASN A 335 18.59 -15.19 5.07
CA ASN A 335 18.84 -16.37 5.89
C ASN A 335 20.15 -16.26 6.68
N ASP A 336 21.22 -15.76 6.05
CA ASP A 336 22.49 -15.52 6.71
C ASP A 336 22.36 -14.46 7.83
N ASP A 337 21.58 -13.38 7.59
CA ASP A 337 21.27 -12.34 8.60
C ASP A 337 20.46 -12.93 9.77
N ALA A 338 19.53 -13.85 9.51
CA ALA A 338 18.79 -14.56 10.54
C ALA A 338 19.70 -15.48 11.36
N GLU A 339 20.63 -16.20 10.72
CA GLU A 339 21.62 -17.06 11.37
C GLU A 339 22.60 -16.25 12.25
N ILE A 340 23.04 -15.08 11.77
CA ILE A 340 23.82 -14.13 12.58
C ILE A 340 23.02 -13.66 13.78
N GLY A 341 21.70 -13.39 13.63
CA GLY A 341 20.84 -12.94 14.72
C GLY A 341 20.56 -14.00 15.79
N GLU A 342 20.45 -15.28 15.39
CA GLU A 342 20.15 -16.40 16.29
C GLU A 342 21.40 -16.98 16.98
N ASN A 343 22.56 -17.00 16.30
CA ASN A 343 23.75 -17.72 16.74
C ASN A 343 25.03 -16.84 16.72
N PHE A 344 24.91 -15.56 17.05
CA PHE A 344 25.99 -14.57 16.95
C PHE A 344 27.34 -15.03 17.55
N GLU A 345 27.33 -15.66 18.72
CA GLU A 345 28.55 -16.14 19.41
C GLU A 345 29.30 -17.26 18.66
N LYS A 346 28.56 -18.11 17.91
CA LYS A 346 29.15 -19.18 17.11
C LYS A 346 29.63 -18.68 15.77
N VAL A 347 28.88 -17.80 15.15
CA VAL A 347 29.15 -17.23 13.83
C VAL A 347 30.34 -16.26 13.89
N GLN A 348 30.51 -15.53 15.03
CA GLN A 348 31.60 -14.58 15.22
C GLN A 348 32.99 -15.24 15.19
N GLN A 349 33.10 -16.54 15.44
CA GLN A 349 34.34 -17.31 15.39
C GLN A 349 34.60 -17.97 14.01
N ASP A 350 33.63 -17.90 13.08
CA ASP A 350 33.74 -18.53 11.76
C ASP A 350 34.12 -17.48 10.69
N GLU A 351 35.44 -17.28 10.51
CA GLU A 351 35.99 -16.40 9.49
C GLU A 351 35.51 -16.76 8.07
N LYS A 352 35.21 -18.05 7.82
CA LYS A 352 34.74 -18.50 6.50
C LYS A 352 33.32 -18.06 6.23
N PHE A 353 32.47 -18.04 7.25
CA PHE A 353 31.10 -17.56 7.13
C PHE A 353 31.07 -16.08 6.74
N PHE A 354 31.83 -15.22 7.43
CA PHE A 354 31.90 -13.80 7.11
C PHE A 354 32.52 -13.51 5.75
N ALA A 355 33.54 -14.26 5.34
CA ALA A 355 34.09 -14.15 4.01
C ALA A 355 33.07 -14.49 2.92
N LEU A 356 32.28 -15.56 3.11
CA LEU A 356 31.21 -15.97 2.19
C LEU A 356 30.06 -14.94 2.17
N TYR A 357 29.67 -14.43 3.31
CA TYR A 357 28.65 -13.39 3.46
C TYR A 357 29.06 -12.10 2.73
N GLN A 358 30.32 -11.68 2.90
CA GLN A 358 30.85 -10.50 2.19
C GLN A 358 30.91 -10.75 0.67
N GLN A 359 31.33 -11.95 0.24
CA GLN A 359 31.33 -12.31 -1.18
C GLN A 359 29.93 -12.29 -1.80
N LYS A 360 28.87 -12.71 -1.05
CA LYS A 360 27.49 -12.62 -1.50
C LYS A 360 27.03 -11.16 -1.63
N LYS A 361 27.41 -10.28 -0.71
CA LYS A 361 27.12 -8.84 -0.77
C LYS A 361 27.79 -8.15 -1.96
N ASP A 362 29.07 -8.45 -2.16
CA ASP A 362 29.84 -7.89 -3.29
C ASP A 362 29.24 -8.36 -4.62
N ARG A 363 28.84 -9.64 -4.69
CA ARG A 363 28.18 -10.20 -5.88
C ARG A 363 26.81 -9.58 -6.13
N LEU A 364 26.03 -9.29 -5.08
CA LEU A 364 24.77 -8.60 -5.21
C LEU A 364 24.95 -7.17 -5.75
N ALA A 365 25.98 -6.45 -5.28
CA ALA A 365 26.29 -5.12 -5.78
C ALA A 365 26.70 -5.13 -7.27
N GLU A 366 27.52 -6.10 -7.70
CA GLU A 366 27.86 -6.29 -9.13
C GLU A 366 26.63 -6.57 -10.00
N LEU A 367 25.72 -7.41 -9.51
CA LEU A 367 24.49 -7.73 -10.25
C LEU A 367 23.54 -6.54 -10.33
N MET A 368 23.46 -5.71 -9.30
CA MET A 368 22.65 -4.47 -9.33
C MET A 368 23.20 -3.47 -10.35
N LEU A 369 24.52 -3.29 -10.44
CA LEU A 369 25.13 -2.48 -11.48
C LEU A 369 24.84 -3.02 -12.89
N SER A 370 24.97 -4.34 -13.08
CA SER A 370 24.65 -4.98 -14.37
C SER A 370 23.17 -4.86 -14.73
N TRP A 371 22.28 -4.85 -13.73
CA TRP A 371 20.86 -4.64 -13.91
C TRP A 371 20.55 -3.22 -14.40
N GLU A 372 21.20 -2.20 -13.77
CA GLU A 372 21.07 -0.79 -14.20
C GLU A 372 21.57 -0.60 -15.64
N GLU A 373 22.74 -1.14 -16.00
CA GLU A 373 23.30 -1.06 -17.35
C GLU A 373 22.37 -1.71 -18.41
N LEU A 374 21.76 -2.86 -18.09
CA LEU A 374 20.83 -3.54 -18.99
C LEU A 374 19.51 -2.79 -19.15
N HIS A 375 19.03 -2.11 -18.10
CA HIS A 375 17.86 -1.23 -18.17
C HIS A 375 18.14 -0.01 -19.04
N GLU A 376 19.27 0.65 -18.89
CA GLU A 376 19.68 1.79 -19.71
C GLU A 376 19.81 1.40 -21.20
N GLN A 377 20.39 0.22 -21.48
CA GLN A 377 20.44 -0.33 -22.85
C GLN A 377 19.05 -0.61 -23.43
N LEU A 378 18.09 -1.01 -22.59
CA LEU A 378 16.73 -1.30 -23.05
C LEU A 378 15.96 -0.01 -23.36
N GLU A 379 16.19 1.07 -22.61
CA GLU A 379 15.63 2.41 -22.86
C GLU A 379 16.15 3.02 -24.15
N ILE A 380 17.44 2.83 -24.47
CA ILE A 380 18.05 3.37 -25.71
C ILE A 380 17.49 2.69 -26.96
N ILE A 381 17.02 1.44 -26.85
CA ILE A 381 16.50 0.65 -27.99
C ILE A 381 14.96 0.71 -28.05
N SER A 382 14.31 1.29 -27.05
CA SER A 382 12.84 1.46 -27.02
C SER A 382 12.38 2.65 -27.81
#